data_de714c863e6e2a3b09ae0e0b70f43682
#
_entry.id   de714c863e6e2a3b09ae0e0b70f43682
#
_cell.length_a   1.000
_cell.length_b   1.000
_cell.length_c   1.000
_cell.angle_alpha   90.00
_cell.angle_beta   90.00
_cell.angle_gamma   90.00
#
_symmetry.space_group_name_H-M   'P 1'
#
loop_
_entity.id
_entity.type
_entity.pdbx_description
1 polymer ?
#
loop_
_entity_poly.entity_id
_entity_poly.type
_entity_poly.pdbx_seq_one_letter_code
_entity_poly.pdbx_strand_id
1 'polypeptide(L)'
;MKQRDFLLWLLLVPGVGIVGRTRVWEYMVVHGLNELSLQEVHQLAGVPQQQRASSRVFCQSDVATRQFEKLKTTHYVTIADEEYPTWLAEIDCPPVVLFYQGNFLFARYPGVAIVGTREMSSYGEQIVKGFVPAFVDAGIITISGLATGIDEAVHRETLAHHGATVGVIGTGLEVAYPRRRDSLQSQVVESGVVVSEYLPWVGPAKHQFPERNRIIAGLCAACLVVEAKNRSGSLITANLALAANRDIYAVPGRIDTMLSGGTNALIAAGAIPALTPADIINNSF
;
A
#
# COMPACT_ATOMS: atom_id res chain seq x y z
N MET A 1 -17.29 17.90 -14.71
CA MET A 1 -16.41 16.73 -14.95
C MET A 1 -17.06 15.51 -14.31
N LYS A 2 -16.79 14.23 -14.75
CA LYS A 2 -17.21 13.05 -13.98
C LYS A 2 -16.38 12.97 -12.69
N GLN A 3 -16.97 12.46 -11.61
CA GLN A 3 -16.29 12.36 -10.30
C GLN A 3 -14.96 11.59 -10.39
N ARG A 4 -14.92 10.48 -11.12
CA ARG A 4 -13.71 9.71 -11.39
C ARG A 4 -12.59 10.54 -12.05
N ASP A 5 -12.94 11.33 -13.07
CA ASP A 5 -11.99 12.19 -13.77
C ASP A 5 -11.48 13.33 -12.86
N PHE A 6 -12.36 13.85 -11.99
CA PHE A 6 -11.99 14.87 -11.03
C PHE A 6 -10.98 14.35 -10.00
N LEU A 7 -11.19 13.15 -9.47
CA LEU A 7 -10.25 12.53 -8.53
C LEU A 7 -8.88 12.26 -9.17
N LEU A 8 -8.87 11.84 -10.44
CA LEU A 8 -7.63 11.66 -11.20
C LEU A 8 -6.92 13.00 -11.41
N TRP A 9 -7.66 14.04 -11.79
CA TRP A 9 -7.12 15.41 -11.95
C TRP A 9 -6.57 15.97 -10.64
N LEU A 10 -7.21 15.68 -9.51
CA LEU A 10 -6.81 16.13 -8.17
C LEU A 10 -5.38 15.70 -7.81
N LEU A 11 -4.89 14.57 -8.35
CA LEU A 11 -3.50 14.12 -8.17
C LEU A 11 -2.47 15.07 -8.80
N LEU A 12 -2.86 15.83 -9.83
CA LEU A 12 -2.00 16.76 -10.54
C LEU A 12 -1.95 18.14 -9.89
N VAL A 13 -2.88 18.46 -8.96
CA VAL A 13 -2.95 19.79 -8.34
C VAL A 13 -1.76 20.02 -7.41
N PRO A 14 -0.83 20.93 -7.73
CA PRO A 14 0.33 21.19 -6.89
C PRO A 14 -0.06 21.68 -5.49
N GLY A 15 0.62 21.13 -4.47
CA GLY A 15 0.37 21.46 -3.06
C GLY A 15 -0.74 20.64 -2.41
N VAL A 16 -1.44 19.78 -3.15
CA VAL A 16 -2.45 18.87 -2.61
C VAL A 16 -1.81 17.50 -2.28
N GLY A 17 -1.46 17.30 -1.01
CA GLY A 17 -0.92 16.04 -0.49
C GLY A 17 -2.03 15.03 -0.14
N ILE A 18 -1.62 13.88 0.42
CA ILE A 18 -2.51 12.76 0.78
C ILE A 18 -3.69 13.24 1.64
N VAL A 19 -3.41 13.87 2.78
CA VAL A 19 -4.45 14.38 3.70
C VAL A 19 -5.38 15.40 3.01
N GLY A 20 -4.82 16.25 2.14
CA GLY A 20 -5.62 17.22 1.38
C GLY A 20 -6.59 16.56 0.41
N ARG A 21 -6.15 15.48 -0.25
CA ARG A 21 -7.00 14.69 -1.17
C ARG A 21 -8.14 14.01 -0.42
N THR A 22 -7.85 13.43 0.74
CA THR A 22 -8.88 12.82 1.61
C THR A 22 -9.93 13.84 2.04
N ARG A 23 -9.54 15.03 2.51
CA ARG A 23 -10.48 16.10 2.90
C ARG A 23 -11.35 16.57 1.74
N VAL A 24 -10.78 16.67 0.55
CA VAL A 24 -11.53 17.03 -0.67
C VAL A 24 -12.56 15.94 -0.97
N TRP A 25 -12.18 14.67 -0.91
CA TRP A 25 -13.07 13.54 -1.12
C TRP A 25 -14.20 13.50 -0.10
N GLU A 26 -13.89 13.57 1.19
CA GLU A 26 -14.88 13.56 2.28
C GLU A 26 -15.91 14.69 2.11
N TYR A 27 -15.45 15.90 1.77
CA TYR A 27 -16.32 17.04 1.51
C TYR A 27 -17.26 16.75 0.32
N MET A 28 -16.73 16.18 -0.76
CA MET A 28 -17.53 15.81 -1.94
C MET A 28 -18.62 14.79 -1.60
N VAL A 29 -18.27 13.76 -0.81
CA VAL A 29 -19.23 12.73 -0.38
C VAL A 29 -20.34 13.34 0.47
N VAL A 30 -20.01 14.13 1.49
CA VAL A 30 -20.99 14.76 2.39
C VAL A 30 -21.97 15.68 1.66
N HIS A 31 -21.51 16.36 0.59
CA HIS A 31 -22.31 17.34 -0.15
C HIS A 31 -22.87 16.80 -1.48
N GLY A 32 -22.64 15.53 -1.80
CA GLY A 32 -23.11 14.91 -3.05
C GLY A 32 -22.54 15.54 -4.32
N LEU A 33 -21.27 15.98 -4.29
CA LEU A 33 -20.63 16.72 -5.38
C LEU A 33 -19.77 15.80 -6.26
N ASN A 34 -19.76 16.08 -7.55
CA ASN A 34 -18.92 15.35 -8.52
C ASN A 34 -17.59 16.06 -8.79
N GLU A 35 -17.52 17.36 -8.58
CA GLU A 35 -16.33 18.18 -8.79
C GLU A 35 -16.37 19.43 -7.91
N LEU A 36 -15.22 20.05 -7.71
CA LEU A 36 -15.04 21.31 -6.98
C LEU A 36 -14.22 22.29 -7.84
N SER A 37 -14.40 23.57 -7.61
CA SER A 37 -13.50 24.56 -8.18
C SER A 37 -12.09 24.43 -7.60
N LEU A 38 -11.07 24.84 -8.36
CA LEU A 38 -9.68 24.86 -7.89
C LEU A 38 -9.51 25.69 -6.59
N GLN A 39 -10.33 26.72 -6.40
CA GLN A 39 -10.30 27.54 -5.19
C GLN A 39 -10.79 26.75 -3.97
N GLU A 40 -11.88 26.00 -4.09
CA GLU A 40 -12.39 25.11 -3.03
C GLU A 40 -11.38 24.00 -2.72
N VAL A 41 -10.80 23.38 -3.75
CA VAL A 41 -9.72 22.39 -3.59
C VAL A 41 -8.56 22.96 -2.78
N HIS A 42 -8.07 24.16 -3.12
CA HIS A 42 -6.98 24.80 -2.39
C HIS A 42 -7.35 25.09 -0.91
N GLN A 43 -8.59 25.46 -0.65
CA GLN A 43 -9.07 25.76 0.70
C GLN A 43 -9.17 24.47 1.53
N LEU A 44 -9.84 23.46 1.03
CA LEU A 44 -10.07 22.17 1.72
C LEU A 44 -8.76 21.41 1.94
N ALA A 45 -7.91 21.37 0.92
CA ALA A 45 -6.61 20.71 1.00
C ALA A 45 -5.57 21.47 1.84
N GLY A 46 -5.88 22.70 2.26
CA GLY A 46 -4.95 23.51 3.06
C GLY A 46 -3.73 24.00 2.26
N VAL A 47 -3.88 24.23 0.94
CA VAL A 47 -2.76 24.73 0.10
C VAL A 47 -2.38 26.13 0.55
N PRO A 48 -1.09 26.38 0.90
CA PRO A 48 -0.61 27.68 1.35
C PRO A 48 -0.90 28.77 0.31
N GLN A 49 -1.31 29.95 0.76
CA GLN A 49 -1.69 31.06 -0.12
C GLN A 49 -0.60 31.42 -1.14
N GLN A 50 0.66 31.35 -0.74
CA GLN A 50 1.82 31.61 -1.58
C GLN A 50 1.95 30.64 -2.77
N GLN A 51 1.45 29.40 -2.63
CA GLN A 51 1.51 28.35 -3.66
C GLN A 51 0.30 28.37 -4.61
N ARG A 52 -0.82 29.02 -4.22
CA ARG A 52 -2.08 28.97 -4.98
C ARG A 52 -1.97 29.58 -6.37
N ALA A 53 -1.18 30.66 -6.52
CA ALA A 53 -0.99 31.30 -7.83
C ALA A 53 -0.23 30.38 -8.80
N SER A 54 0.88 29.79 -8.37
CA SER A 54 1.66 28.85 -9.19
C SER A 54 0.88 27.56 -9.49
N SER A 55 0.11 27.05 -8.52
CA SER A 55 -0.77 25.90 -8.71
C SER A 55 -1.83 26.19 -9.80
N ARG A 56 -2.45 27.38 -9.78
CA ARG A 56 -3.42 27.79 -10.81
C ARG A 56 -2.79 27.83 -12.20
N VAL A 57 -1.62 28.45 -12.32
CA VAL A 57 -0.89 28.53 -13.59
C VAL A 57 -0.58 27.13 -14.11
N PHE A 58 -0.10 26.23 -13.24
CA PHE A 58 0.16 24.86 -13.65
C PHE A 58 -1.12 24.13 -14.10
N CYS A 59 -2.22 24.20 -13.34
CA CYS A 59 -3.47 23.52 -13.68
C CYS A 59 -4.08 24.01 -15.02
N GLN A 60 -3.75 25.22 -15.46
CA GLN A 60 -4.19 25.80 -16.74
C GLN A 60 -3.20 25.57 -17.88
N SER A 61 -2.07 24.91 -17.63
CA SER A 61 -1.02 24.72 -18.63
C SER A 61 -1.29 23.52 -19.54
N ASP A 62 -0.71 23.56 -20.75
CA ASP A 62 -0.68 22.42 -21.67
C ASP A 62 0.03 21.19 -21.06
N VAL A 63 0.95 21.41 -20.12
CA VAL A 63 1.65 20.33 -19.42
C VAL A 63 0.67 19.54 -18.55
N ALA A 64 -0.15 20.22 -17.73
CA ALA A 64 -1.15 19.59 -16.90
C ALA A 64 -2.20 18.84 -17.76
N THR A 65 -2.63 19.47 -18.86
CA THR A 65 -3.56 18.84 -19.81
C THR A 65 -2.98 17.55 -20.40
N ARG A 66 -1.75 17.58 -20.91
CA ARG A 66 -1.07 16.38 -21.45
C ARG A 66 -0.88 15.30 -20.39
N GLN A 67 -0.49 15.67 -19.17
CA GLN A 67 -0.36 14.72 -18.07
C GLN A 67 -1.70 14.08 -17.71
N PHE A 68 -2.77 14.85 -17.65
CA PHE A 68 -4.11 14.34 -17.39
C PHE A 68 -4.58 13.34 -18.47
N GLU A 69 -4.41 13.70 -19.75
CA GLU A 69 -4.75 12.78 -20.84
C GLU A 69 -3.90 11.49 -20.81
N LYS A 70 -2.60 11.60 -20.47
CA LYS A 70 -1.75 10.41 -20.23
C LYS A 70 -2.30 9.55 -19.09
N LEU A 71 -2.71 10.13 -17.97
CA LEU A 71 -3.25 9.38 -16.83
C LEU A 71 -4.51 8.61 -17.19
N LYS A 72 -5.40 9.17 -18.00
CA LYS A 72 -6.62 8.50 -18.45
C LYS A 72 -6.36 7.23 -19.27
N THR A 73 -5.18 7.06 -19.84
CA THR A 73 -4.78 5.85 -20.57
C THR A 73 -4.15 4.78 -19.69
N THR A 74 -3.93 5.05 -18.41
CA THR A 74 -3.39 4.07 -17.45
C THR A 74 -4.49 3.24 -16.81
N HIS A 75 -4.12 2.13 -16.19
CA HIS A 75 -5.05 1.37 -15.36
C HIS A 75 -5.10 1.97 -13.96
N TYR A 76 -6.29 2.38 -13.54
CA TYR A 76 -6.52 2.91 -12.19
C TYR A 76 -7.96 2.66 -11.73
N VAL A 77 -8.15 2.69 -10.41
CA VAL A 77 -9.45 2.80 -9.77
C VAL A 77 -9.46 4.02 -8.87
N THR A 78 -10.61 4.60 -8.66
CA THR A 78 -10.82 5.69 -7.71
C THR A 78 -11.66 5.22 -6.55
N ILE A 79 -11.58 5.90 -5.42
CA ILE A 79 -12.38 5.61 -4.23
C ILE A 79 -13.90 5.71 -4.49
N ALA A 80 -14.32 6.30 -5.61
CA ALA A 80 -15.71 6.39 -6.05
C ALA A 80 -16.17 5.20 -6.89
N ASP A 81 -15.27 4.31 -7.30
CA ASP A 81 -15.58 3.16 -8.15
C ASP A 81 -16.02 1.95 -7.28
N GLU A 82 -16.96 1.15 -7.77
CA GLU A 82 -17.44 -0.07 -7.07
C GLU A 82 -16.34 -1.13 -6.91
N GLU A 83 -15.34 -1.11 -7.80
CA GLU A 83 -14.19 -2.01 -7.75
C GLU A 83 -13.15 -1.60 -6.70
N TYR A 84 -13.27 -0.42 -6.10
CA TYR A 84 -12.30 0.01 -5.08
C TYR A 84 -12.36 -0.90 -3.85
N PRO A 85 -11.20 -1.33 -3.29
CA PRO A 85 -11.19 -2.24 -2.15
C PRO A 85 -11.87 -1.63 -0.93
N THR A 86 -12.96 -2.26 -0.46
CA THR A 86 -13.77 -1.73 0.66
C THR A 86 -12.94 -1.51 1.91
N TRP A 87 -12.10 -2.47 2.26
CA TRP A 87 -11.23 -2.39 3.43
C TRP A 87 -10.20 -1.27 3.35
N LEU A 88 -9.72 -0.96 2.14
CA LEU A 88 -8.81 0.18 1.91
C LEU A 88 -9.56 1.52 2.02
N ALA A 89 -10.84 1.56 1.68
CA ALA A 89 -11.65 2.78 1.83
C ALA A 89 -11.88 3.16 3.31
N GLU A 90 -11.78 2.20 4.23
CA GLU A 90 -12.04 2.38 5.67
C GLU A 90 -10.86 2.94 6.46
N ILE A 91 -9.65 2.98 5.91
CA ILE A 91 -8.50 3.53 6.64
C ILE A 91 -8.57 5.05 6.76
N ASP A 92 -7.84 5.61 7.71
CA ASP A 92 -7.84 7.05 8.02
C ASP A 92 -7.56 7.96 6.81
N CYS A 93 -6.65 7.61 5.94
CA CYS A 93 -6.35 8.38 4.72
C CYS A 93 -6.32 7.46 3.50
N PRO A 94 -7.47 7.01 2.97
CA PRO A 94 -7.48 6.14 1.81
C PRO A 94 -6.94 6.84 0.56
N PRO A 95 -6.20 6.14 -0.32
CA PRO A 95 -5.78 6.70 -1.60
C PRO A 95 -7.01 7.01 -2.47
N VAL A 96 -7.23 8.27 -2.85
CA VAL A 96 -8.37 8.66 -3.70
C VAL A 96 -8.30 8.05 -5.10
N VAL A 97 -7.09 7.70 -5.54
CA VAL A 97 -6.81 6.97 -6.79
C VAL A 97 -5.73 5.94 -6.52
N LEU A 98 -5.92 4.73 -7.02
CA LEU A 98 -4.94 3.65 -6.96
C LEU A 98 -4.65 3.18 -8.38
N PHE A 99 -3.42 3.39 -8.84
CA PHE A 99 -2.92 2.85 -10.11
C PHE A 99 -2.54 1.39 -9.94
N TYR A 100 -2.68 0.57 -10.99
CA TYR A 100 -2.33 -0.84 -10.92
C TYR A 100 -1.78 -1.40 -12.23
N GLN A 101 -1.04 -2.50 -12.11
CA GLN A 101 -0.61 -3.38 -13.20
C GLN A 101 -0.82 -4.83 -12.76
N GLY A 102 -1.34 -5.67 -13.65
CA GLY A 102 -1.72 -7.05 -13.34
C GLY A 102 -3.23 -7.21 -13.09
N ASN A 103 -3.62 -8.28 -12.40
CA ASN A 103 -5.03 -8.59 -12.15
C ASN A 103 -5.53 -7.89 -10.87
N PHE A 104 -6.25 -6.79 -11.03
CA PHE A 104 -6.75 -5.98 -9.90
C PHE A 104 -7.73 -6.72 -8.99
N LEU A 105 -8.36 -7.80 -9.43
CA LEU A 105 -9.25 -8.61 -8.58
C LEU A 105 -8.56 -9.07 -7.29
N PHE A 106 -7.26 -9.33 -7.33
CA PHE A 106 -6.50 -9.74 -6.14
C PHE A 106 -6.39 -8.64 -5.08
N ALA A 107 -6.54 -7.36 -5.43
CA ALA A 107 -6.54 -6.26 -4.47
C ALA A 107 -7.93 -5.96 -3.89
N ARG A 108 -9.00 -6.54 -4.44
CA ARG A 108 -10.38 -6.29 -3.98
C ARG A 108 -10.76 -7.03 -2.70
N TYR A 109 -10.08 -8.13 -2.41
CA TYR A 109 -10.34 -8.96 -1.25
C TYR A 109 -9.22 -8.83 -0.23
N PRO A 110 -9.53 -8.85 1.08
CA PRO A 110 -8.50 -8.76 2.10
C PRO A 110 -7.61 -10.01 2.07
N GLY A 111 -6.30 -9.79 2.16
CA GLY A 111 -5.31 -10.84 2.23
C GLY A 111 -4.52 -10.80 3.55
N VAL A 112 -3.45 -11.56 3.65
CA VAL A 112 -2.49 -11.47 4.74
C VAL A 112 -1.32 -10.55 4.35
N ALA A 113 -1.14 -9.44 5.09
CA ALA A 113 0.06 -8.61 4.95
C ALA A 113 1.23 -9.29 5.66
N ILE A 114 2.33 -9.53 4.96
CA ILE A 114 3.53 -10.13 5.55
C ILE A 114 4.66 -9.14 5.36
N VAL A 115 5.20 -8.64 6.48
CA VAL A 115 6.21 -7.58 6.49
C VAL A 115 7.37 -7.93 7.41
N GLY A 116 8.52 -7.28 7.19
CA GLY A 116 9.66 -7.51 8.06
C GLY A 116 10.89 -6.68 7.71
N THR A 117 12.02 -7.10 8.23
CA THR A 117 13.31 -6.48 8.03
C THR A 117 13.78 -6.57 6.58
N ARG A 118 14.53 -5.57 6.13
CA ARG A 118 15.24 -5.60 4.84
C ARG A 118 16.52 -6.47 4.88
N GLU A 119 16.98 -6.80 6.08
CA GLU A 119 18.14 -7.65 6.37
C GLU A 119 17.67 -8.98 6.95
N MET A 120 16.93 -9.75 6.14
CA MET A 120 16.36 -11.03 6.53
C MET A 120 17.42 -12.03 6.98
N SER A 121 17.19 -12.70 8.11
CA SER A 121 18.04 -13.80 8.58
C SER A 121 17.61 -15.15 7.97
N SER A 122 18.43 -16.18 8.19
CA SER A 122 18.04 -17.56 7.84
C SER A 122 16.79 -18.03 8.59
N TYR A 123 16.56 -17.54 9.80
CA TYR A 123 15.33 -17.79 10.55
C TYR A 123 14.11 -17.17 9.86
N GLY A 124 14.19 -15.89 9.49
CA GLY A 124 13.13 -15.22 8.75
C GLY A 124 12.82 -15.90 7.42
N GLU A 125 13.85 -16.37 6.70
CA GLU A 125 13.67 -17.14 5.47
C GLU A 125 12.92 -18.47 5.72
N GLN A 126 13.28 -19.19 6.77
CA GLN A 126 12.58 -20.44 7.16
C GLN A 126 11.12 -20.19 7.51
N ILE A 127 10.81 -19.12 8.23
CA ILE A 127 9.43 -18.74 8.56
C ILE A 127 8.64 -18.44 7.29
N VAL A 128 9.18 -17.60 6.36
CA VAL A 128 8.50 -17.31 5.09
C VAL A 128 8.22 -18.58 4.30
N LYS A 129 9.21 -19.49 4.17
CA LYS A 129 9.07 -20.79 3.49
C LYS A 129 8.07 -21.73 4.15
N GLY A 130 7.88 -21.62 5.47
CA GLY A 130 6.91 -22.46 6.21
C GLY A 130 5.49 -21.89 6.21
N PHE A 131 5.34 -20.56 6.16
CA PHE A 131 4.04 -19.91 6.27
C PHE A 131 3.38 -19.64 4.92
N VAL A 132 4.14 -19.12 3.95
CA VAL A 132 3.56 -18.67 2.67
C VAL A 132 2.91 -19.79 1.88
N PRO A 133 3.49 -21.02 1.76
CA PRO A 133 2.81 -22.11 1.06
C PRO A 133 1.46 -22.45 1.66
N ALA A 134 1.35 -22.46 3.00
CA ALA A 134 0.10 -22.76 3.68
C ALA A 134 -0.98 -21.70 3.43
N PHE A 135 -0.60 -20.42 3.32
CA PHE A 135 -1.54 -19.37 2.91
C PHE A 135 -2.00 -19.55 1.47
N VAL A 136 -1.08 -19.90 0.56
CA VAL A 136 -1.41 -20.19 -0.84
C VAL A 136 -2.36 -21.39 -0.94
N ASP A 137 -2.08 -22.47 -0.23
CA ASP A 137 -2.93 -23.68 -0.20
C ASP A 137 -4.33 -23.38 0.34
N ALA A 138 -4.44 -22.43 1.28
CA ALA A 138 -5.72 -21.92 1.79
C ALA A 138 -6.42 -20.89 0.86
N GLY A 139 -5.83 -20.56 -0.29
CA GLY A 139 -6.36 -19.56 -1.22
C GLY A 139 -6.24 -18.12 -0.73
N ILE A 140 -5.41 -17.87 0.28
CA ILE A 140 -5.22 -16.54 0.87
C ILE A 140 -4.18 -15.75 0.07
N ILE A 141 -4.53 -14.53 -0.30
CA ILE A 141 -3.67 -13.60 -1.04
C ILE A 141 -2.60 -13.02 -0.10
N THR A 142 -1.34 -13.06 -0.51
CA THR A 142 -0.27 -12.39 0.24
C THR A 142 -0.13 -10.93 -0.21
N ILE A 143 0.15 -10.03 0.74
CA ILE A 143 0.31 -8.59 0.48
C ILE A 143 1.64 -8.16 1.09
N SER A 144 2.48 -7.48 0.31
CA SER A 144 3.74 -6.94 0.82
C SER A 144 4.25 -5.74 0.01
N GLY A 145 5.40 -5.21 0.40
CA GLY A 145 5.89 -3.92 -0.08
C GLY A 145 6.94 -3.98 -1.19
N LEU A 146 7.27 -5.13 -1.73
CA LEU A 146 8.34 -5.29 -2.74
C LEU A 146 9.72 -4.71 -2.30
N ALA A 147 9.95 -4.53 -1.00
CA ALA A 147 11.25 -4.17 -0.46
C ALA A 147 12.18 -5.39 -0.41
N THR A 148 13.49 -5.17 -0.30
CA THR A 148 14.44 -6.26 -0.05
C THR A 148 14.16 -6.97 1.27
N GLY A 149 14.61 -8.21 1.44
CA GLY A 149 14.45 -9.01 2.65
C GLY A 149 13.10 -9.74 2.71
N ILE A 150 12.36 -9.59 3.79
CA ILE A 150 11.12 -10.34 4.03
C ILE A 150 10.10 -10.11 2.91
N ASP A 151 9.85 -8.85 2.51
CA ASP A 151 8.87 -8.53 1.48
C ASP A 151 9.19 -9.25 0.15
N GLU A 152 10.46 -9.20 -0.30
CA GLU A 152 10.93 -9.90 -1.50
C GLU A 152 10.76 -11.41 -1.37
N ALA A 153 11.12 -11.99 -0.23
CA ALA A 153 11.01 -13.42 0.02
C ALA A 153 9.55 -13.88 -0.04
N VAL A 154 8.63 -13.12 0.53
CA VAL A 154 7.18 -13.41 0.50
C VAL A 154 6.66 -13.47 -0.93
N HIS A 155 6.95 -12.46 -1.75
CA HIS A 155 6.48 -12.47 -3.14
C HIS A 155 7.08 -13.64 -3.92
N ARG A 156 8.39 -13.91 -3.78
CA ARG A 156 9.04 -15.02 -4.47
C ARG A 156 8.45 -16.38 -4.06
N GLU A 157 8.23 -16.58 -2.77
CA GLU A 157 7.68 -17.82 -2.26
C GLU A 157 6.22 -18.01 -2.71
N THR A 158 5.41 -16.94 -2.68
CA THR A 158 4.03 -16.98 -3.19
C THR A 158 3.99 -17.38 -4.67
N LEU A 159 4.84 -16.75 -5.51
CA LEU A 159 4.93 -17.05 -6.94
C LEU A 159 5.43 -18.47 -7.21
N ALA A 160 6.41 -18.96 -6.42
CA ALA A 160 6.94 -20.32 -6.54
C ALA A 160 5.87 -21.39 -6.28
N HIS A 161 4.89 -21.08 -5.44
CA HIS A 161 3.74 -21.94 -5.13
C HIS A 161 2.48 -21.60 -5.95
N HIS A 162 2.62 -20.83 -7.04
CA HIS A 162 1.51 -20.42 -7.92
C HIS A 162 0.37 -19.66 -7.22
N GLY A 163 0.67 -19.00 -6.09
CA GLY A 163 -0.27 -18.17 -5.35
C GLY A 163 -0.43 -16.77 -5.94
N ALA A 164 -1.50 -16.08 -5.54
CA ALA A 164 -1.73 -14.68 -5.87
C ALA A 164 -1.08 -13.75 -4.83
N THR A 165 -0.46 -12.67 -5.31
CA THR A 165 0.20 -11.70 -4.44
C THR A 165 -0.06 -10.25 -4.86
N VAL A 166 -0.19 -9.34 -3.89
CA VAL A 166 -0.35 -7.90 -4.08
C VAL A 166 0.92 -7.19 -3.67
N GLY A 167 1.61 -6.61 -4.64
CA GLY A 167 2.78 -5.77 -4.41
C GLY A 167 2.36 -4.30 -4.28
N VAL A 168 2.57 -3.69 -3.12
CA VAL A 168 2.31 -2.26 -2.94
C VAL A 168 3.63 -1.51 -3.05
N ILE A 169 3.74 -0.50 -3.92
CA ILE A 169 5.00 0.23 -4.13
C ILE A 169 4.91 1.69 -3.72
N GLY A 170 6.05 2.26 -3.31
CA GLY A 170 6.19 3.66 -2.94
C GLY A 170 6.72 4.56 -4.07
N THR A 171 6.63 4.09 -5.33
CA THR A 171 6.99 4.82 -6.55
C THR A 171 5.84 4.74 -7.54
N GLY A 172 5.88 5.50 -8.62
CA GLY A 172 4.99 5.27 -9.75
C GLY A 172 5.28 3.94 -10.45
N LEU A 173 4.28 3.37 -11.10
CA LEU A 173 4.34 2.04 -11.74
C LEU A 173 5.33 1.96 -12.93
N GLU A 174 5.64 3.09 -13.57
CA GLU A 174 6.65 3.16 -14.64
C GLU A 174 8.10 3.12 -14.10
N VAL A 175 8.28 3.16 -12.76
CA VAL A 175 9.58 3.23 -12.10
C VAL A 175 9.86 1.96 -11.32
N ALA A 176 10.73 1.10 -11.84
CA ALA A 176 11.22 -0.07 -11.09
C ALA A 176 12.18 0.37 -9.97
N TYR A 177 11.90 -0.03 -8.72
CA TYR A 177 12.77 0.23 -7.58
C TYR A 177 12.78 -0.96 -6.61
N PRO A 178 13.96 -1.49 -6.24
CA PRO A 178 15.29 -1.17 -6.77
C PRO A 178 15.47 -1.58 -8.26
N ARG A 179 16.32 -0.87 -8.98
CA ARG A 179 16.60 -1.13 -10.40
C ARG A 179 17.31 -2.47 -10.56
N ARG A 180 16.59 -3.56 -10.85
CA ARG A 180 17.14 -4.86 -11.27
C ARG A 180 16.52 -5.24 -12.62
N ARG A 181 17.31 -5.91 -13.49
CA ARG A 181 16.86 -6.30 -14.85
C ARG A 181 15.67 -7.28 -14.82
N ASP A 182 15.68 -8.22 -13.88
CA ASP A 182 14.56 -9.13 -13.65
C ASP A 182 13.80 -8.64 -12.44
N SER A 183 13.00 -7.59 -12.62
CA SER A 183 12.33 -6.98 -11.50
C SER A 183 11.26 -7.94 -10.96
N LEU A 184 11.33 -8.25 -9.69
CA LEU A 184 10.27 -8.97 -8.99
C LEU A 184 8.90 -8.33 -9.24
N GLN A 185 8.88 -7.01 -9.44
CA GLN A 185 7.68 -6.27 -9.82
C GLN A 185 7.03 -6.84 -11.08
N SER A 186 7.81 -7.15 -12.15
CA SER A 186 7.26 -7.72 -13.38
C SER A 186 6.69 -9.13 -13.16
N GLN A 187 7.35 -9.95 -12.36
CA GLN A 187 6.86 -11.29 -12.00
C GLN A 187 5.55 -11.22 -11.21
N VAL A 188 5.44 -10.25 -10.28
CA VAL A 188 4.21 -10.01 -9.52
C VAL A 188 3.07 -9.53 -10.43
N VAL A 189 3.36 -8.70 -11.45
CA VAL A 189 2.36 -8.26 -12.44
C VAL A 189 1.80 -9.44 -13.24
N GLU A 190 2.62 -10.43 -13.57
CA GLU A 190 2.20 -11.60 -14.38
C GLU A 190 1.23 -12.52 -13.63
N SER A 191 1.41 -12.72 -12.32
CA SER A 191 0.65 -13.69 -11.51
C SER A 191 -0.14 -13.06 -10.35
N GLY A 192 -0.12 -11.74 -10.24
CA GLY A 192 -0.75 -10.99 -9.16
C GLY A 192 -1.13 -9.59 -9.61
N VAL A 193 -0.90 -8.62 -8.74
CA VAL A 193 -1.10 -7.19 -9.03
C VAL A 193 -0.08 -6.33 -8.29
N VAL A 194 0.42 -5.30 -8.95
CA VAL A 194 1.19 -4.23 -8.32
C VAL A 194 0.35 -2.97 -8.29
N VAL A 195 0.27 -2.33 -7.12
CA VAL A 195 -0.52 -1.13 -6.90
C VAL A 195 0.32 0.03 -6.38
N SER A 196 -0.06 1.25 -6.76
CA SER A 196 0.57 2.48 -6.32
C SER A 196 -0.41 3.65 -6.25
N GLU A 197 -0.24 4.53 -5.27
CA GLU A 197 -0.95 5.81 -5.18
C GLU A 197 -0.24 6.93 -5.95
N TYR A 198 1.03 6.73 -6.29
CA TYR A 198 1.85 7.75 -6.92
C TYR A 198 1.65 7.79 -8.43
N LEU A 199 1.74 8.98 -9.02
CA LEU A 199 1.69 9.15 -10.47
C LEU A 199 2.71 8.23 -11.15
N PRO A 200 2.40 7.63 -12.31
CA PRO A 200 3.19 6.54 -12.92
C PRO A 200 4.69 6.83 -13.06
N TRP A 201 5.06 8.07 -13.26
CA TRP A 201 6.45 8.52 -13.48
C TRP A 201 7.19 8.98 -12.22
N VAL A 202 6.55 8.95 -11.05
CA VAL A 202 7.15 9.46 -9.80
C VAL A 202 8.22 8.49 -9.30
N GLY A 203 9.44 9.02 -9.14
CA GLY A 203 10.58 8.29 -8.59
C GLY A 203 10.53 8.10 -7.07
N PRO A 204 11.48 7.34 -6.49
CA PRO A 204 11.51 7.04 -5.07
C PRO A 204 11.90 8.27 -4.23
N ALA A 205 11.18 8.51 -3.14
CA ALA A 205 11.53 9.47 -2.09
C ALA A 205 11.34 8.83 -0.71
N LYS A 206 12.15 9.22 0.29
CA LYS A 206 12.19 8.56 1.61
C LYS A 206 10.84 8.53 2.32
N HIS A 207 10.05 9.60 2.23
CA HIS A 207 8.74 9.73 2.89
C HIS A 207 7.66 8.83 2.26
N GLN A 208 7.79 8.48 0.99
CA GLN A 208 6.79 7.68 0.25
C GLN A 208 6.67 6.24 0.80
N PHE A 209 7.76 5.67 1.34
CA PHE A 209 7.73 4.30 1.85
C PHE A 209 6.89 4.14 3.13
N PRO A 210 7.00 5.01 4.16
CA PRO A 210 6.07 5.01 5.29
C PRO A 210 4.62 5.33 4.88
N GLU A 211 4.41 6.28 3.98
CA GLU A 211 3.08 6.65 3.48
C GLU A 211 2.40 5.46 2.77
N ARG A 212 3.14 4.73 1.94
CA ARG A 212 2.68 3.54 1.24
C ARG A 212 2.22 2.44 2.20
N ASN A 213 2.86 2.28 3.36
CA ASN A 213 2.56 1.19 4.30
C ASN A 213 1.09 1.19 4.77
N ARG A 214 0.41 2.34 4.77
CA ARG A 214 -1.03 2.40 5.08
C ARG A 214 -1.89 1.66 4.06
N ILE A 215 -1.43 1.56 2.81
CA ILE A 215 -2.12 0.81 1.76
C ILE A 215 -1.96 -0.69 2.01
N ILE A 216 -0.77 -1.15 2.41
CA ILE A 216 -0.55 -2.55 2.83
C ILE A 216 -1.50 -2.89 3.99
N ALA A 217 -1.53 -2.04 5.02
CA ALA A 217 -2.39 -2.19 6.18
C ALA A 217 -3.89 -2.15 5.82
N GLY A 218 -4.28 -1.30 4.89
CA GLY A 218 -5.67 -1.17 4.44
C GLY A 218 -6.18 -2.34 3.58
N LEU A 219 -5.27 -3.04 2.90
CA LEU A 219 -5.64 -4.17 2.03
C LEU A 219 -5.68 -5.52 2.76
N CYS A 220 -5.22 -5.62 4.02
CA CYS A 220 -5.13 -6.89 4.72
C CYS A 220 -6.23 -7.10 5.77
N ALA A 221 -6.58 -8.36 6.03
CA ALA A 221 -7.34 -8.79 7.20
C ALA A 221 -6.42 -8.97 8.42
N ALA A 222 -5.24 -9.52 8.18
CA ALA A 222 -4.22 -9.79 9.19
C ALA A 222 -2.86 -9.27 8.75
N CYS A 223 -2.05 -8.76 9.68
CA CYS A 223 -0.68 -8.32 9.44
C CYS A 223 0.30 -9.19 10.25
N LEU A 224 1.12 -9.97 9.55
CA LEU A 224 2.19 -10.78 10.11
C LEU A 224 3.52 -10.05 10.03
N VAL A 225 4.16 -9.82 11.18
CA VAL A 225 5.53 -9.32 11.27
C VAL A 225 6.49 -10.47 11.53
N VAL A 226 7.35 -10.80 10.55
CA VAL A 226 8.25 -11.97 10.60
C VAL A 226 9.51 -11.67 11.41
N GLU A 227 10.20 -10.60 11.11
CA GLU A 227 11.39 -10.11 11.83
C GLU A 227 11.40 -8.58 11.84
N ALA A 228 11.72 -7.99 12.98
CA ALA A 228 11.81 -6.54 13.12
C ALA A 228 12.78 -6.12 14.22
N LYS A 229 13.64 -5.13 13.93
CA LYS A 229 14.37 -4.38 14.97
C LYS A 229 13.38 -3.47 15.73
N ASN A 230 13.69 -3.07 16.97
CA ASN A 230 12.83 -2.22 17.80
C ASN A 230 12.38 -0.89 17.16
N ARG A 231 13.08 -0.42 16.13
CA ARG A 231 12.74 0.80 15.37
C ARG A 231 12.83 0.47 13.88
N SER A 232 11.83 -0.23 13.36
CA SER A 232 11.80 -0.63 11.94
C SER A 232 10.54 -0.14 11.23
N GLY A 233 10.63 -0.02 9.90
CA GLY A 233 9.48 0.36 9.06
C GLY A 233 8.34 -0.65 9.10
N SER A 234 8.61 -1.93 9.36
CA SER A 234 7.59 -2.98 9.50
C SER A 234 6.70 -2.77 10.73
N LEU A 235 7.24 -2.20 11.83
CA LEU A 235 6.44 -1.83 12.99
C LEU A 235 5.48 -0.67 12.69
N ILE A 236 5.85 0.22 11.76
CA ILE A 236 4.93 1.27 11.28
C ILE A 236 3.74 0.61 10.58
N THR A 237 3.98 -0.40 9.73
CA THR A 237 2.89 -1.13 9.05
C THR A 237 2.00 -1.84 10.05
N ALA A 238 2.55 -2.51 11.07
CA ALA A 238 1.78 -3.16 12.13
C ALA A 238 0.89 -2.17 12.90
N ASN A 239 1.43 -1.00 13.27
CA ASN A 239 0.66 0.03 13.95
C ASN A 239 -0.46 0.61 13.06
N LEU A 240 -0.20 0.81 11.77
CA LEU A 240 -1.22 1.26 10.81
C LEU A 240 -2.32 0.20 10.62
N ALA A 241 -1.96 -1.09 10.60
CA ALA A 241 -2.91 -2.19 10.52
C ALA A 241 -3.76 -2.27 11.81
N LEU A 242 -3.16 -2.10 12.98
CA LEU A 242 -3.89 -2.02 14.24
C LEU A 242 -4.86 -0.83 14.25
N ALA A 243 -4.42 0.35 13.81
CA ALA A 243 -5.28 1.53 13.71
C ALA A 243 -6.43 1.33 12.70
N ALA A 244 -6.24 0.49 11.69
CA ALA A 244 -7.27 0.07 10.74
C ALA A 244 -8.12 -1.12 11.24
N ASN A 245 -8.01 -1.50 12.52
CA ASN A 245 -8.74 -2.61 13.16
C ASN A 245 -8.43 -3.97 12.49
N ARG A 246 -7.16 -4.23 12.18
CA ARG A 246 -6.68 -5.51 11.62
C ARG A 246 -5.96 -6.31 12.71
N ASP A 247 -6.03 -7.64 12.63
CA ASP A 247 -5.32 -8.51 13.54
C ASP A 247 -3.81 -8.42 13.31
N ILE A 248 -3.05 -8.29 14.41
CA ILE A 248 -1.59 -8.23 14.36
C ILE A 248 -0.99 -9.51 14.90
N TYR A 249 -0.23 -10.17 14.06
CA TYR A 249 0.54 -11.36 14.38
C TYR A 249 2.03 -11.04 14.33
N ALA A 250 2.78 -11.63 15.26
CA ALA A 250 4.23 -11.46 15.30
C ALA A 250 4.92 -12.81 15.56
N VAL A 251 5.95 -13.09 14.78
CA VAL A 251 6.76 -14.30 14.97
C VAL A 251 7.65 -14.10 16.20
N PRO A 252 7.54 -14.96 17.22
CA PRO A 252 8.43 -14.87 18.37
C PRO A 252 9.86 -15.27 17.99
N GLY A 253 10.83 -14.69 18.67
CA GLY A 253 12.23 -15.02 18.45
C GLY A 253 13.06 -14.89 19.73
N ARG A 254 14.35 -15.20 19.63
CA ARG A 254 15.26 -15.14 20.77
C ARG A 254 15.38 -13.70 21.28
N ILE A 255 15.39 -13.54 22.61
CA ILE A 255 15.48 -12.22 23.27
C ILE A 255 16.85 -11.53 23.08
N ASP A 256 17.89 -12.31 22.75
CA ASP A 256 19.25 -11.82 22.49
C ASP A 256 19.50 -11.47 21.01
N THR A 257 18.49 -11.58 20.15
CA THR A 257 18.58 -11.29 18.71
C THR A 257 17.96 -9.94 18.37
N MET A 258 18.73 -9.05 17.73
CA MET A 258 18.23 -7.72 17.36
C MET A 258 16.99 -7.77 16.45
N LEU A 259 16.90 -8.76 15.56
CA LEU A 259 15.80 -8.90 14.59
C LEU A 259 14.50 -9.41 15.22
N SER A 260 14.56 -9.93 16.44
CA SER A 260 13.38 -10.36 17.21
C SER A 260 12.90 -9.30 18.21
N GLY A 261 13.67 -8.23 18.43
CA GLY A 261 13.33 -7.22 19.43
C GLY A 261 11.99 -6.55 19.15
N GLY A 262 11.71 -6.21 17.89
CA GLY A 262 10.45 -5.57 17.49
C GLY A 262 9.26 -6.53 17.52
N THR A 263 9.41 -7.77 17.09
CA THR A 263 8.32 -8.76 17.10
C THR A 263 7.97 -9.18 18.54
N ASN A 264 8.98 -9.42 19.39
CA ASN A 264 8.76 -9.70 20.81
C ASN A 264 8.11 -8.50 21.55
N ALA A 265 8.46 -7.26 21.19
CA ALA A 265 7.81 -6.07 21.72
C ALA A 265 6.34 -5.96 21.30
N LEU A 266 6.00 -6.32 20.04
CA LEU A 266 4.61 -6.39 19.58
C LEU A 266 3.82 -7.43 20.38
N ILE A 267 4.38 -8.63 20.59
CA ILE A 267 3.75 -9.69 21.41
C ILE A 267 3.53 -9.20 22.85
N ALA A 268 4.52 -8.56 23.45
CA ALA A 268 4.39 -7.99 24.79
C ALA A 268 3.34 -6.87 24.86
N ALA A 269 3.05 -6.21 23.74
CA ALA A 269 2.01 -5.18 23.60
C ALA A 269 0.63 -5.74 23.23
N GLY A 270 0.48 -7.06 23.08
CA GLY A 270 -0.80 -7.72 22.80
C GLY A 270 -0.98 -8.26 21.39
N ALA A 271 0.03 -8.21 20.54
CA ALA A 271 -0.03 -8.91 19.25
C ALA A 271 -0.06 -10.42 19.45
N ILE A 272 -0.77 -11.12 18.59
CA ILE A 272 -0.92 -12.58 18.67
C ILE A 272 0.40 -13.26 18.24
N PRO A 273 0.98 -14.15 19.05
CA PRO A 273 2.18 -14.89 18.62
C PRO A 273 1.82 -15.84 17.47
N ALA A 274 2.51 -15.70 16.34
CA ALA A 274 2.38 -16.60 15.20
C ALA A 274 3.36 -17.76 15.35
N LEU A 275 2.89 -18.91 15.81
CA LEU A 275 3.67 -20.13 15.97
C LEU A 275 3.53 -21.05 14.76
N THR A 276 2.37 -21.03 14.13
CA THR A 276 2.02 -21.79 12.93
C THR A 276 1.19 -20.95 11.95
N PRO A 277 1.14 -21.29 10.66
CA PRO A 277 0.22 -20.64 9.72
C PRO A 277 -1.25 -20.73 10.13
N ALA A 278 -1.62 -21.84 10.79
CA ALA A 278 -2.99 -22.08 11.26
C ALA A 278 -3.48 -21.03 12.28
N ASP A 279 -2.56 -20.43 13.05
CA ASP A 279 -2.91 -19.36 13.99
C ASP A 279 -3.52 -18.13 13.28
N ILE A 280 -3.14 -17.90 12.04
CA ILE A 280 -3.65 -16.79 11.21
C ILE A 280 -4.86 -17.26 10.40
N ILE A 281 -4.75 -18.40 9.73
CA ILE A 281 -5.79 -18.94 8.84
C ILE A 281 -7.11 -19.12 9.58
N ASN A 282 -7.07 -19.74 10.77
CA ASN A 282 -8.29 -20.09 11.51
C ASN A 282 -8.94 -18.92 12.25
N ASN A 283 -8.21 -17.82 12.50
CA ASN A 283 -8.71 -16.71 13.29
C ASN A 283 -9.07 -15.46 12.46
N SER A 284 -8.46 -15.28 11.28
CA SER A 284 -8.64 -14.06 10.49
C SER A 284 -9.20 -14.32 9.08
N PHE A 285 -9.39 -15.58 8.68
CA PHE A 285 -9.95 -16.02 7.41
C PHE A 285 -10.91 -17.18 7.58
#